data_31d8e1abb5b838a28c12cb825fc5879b
#
_entry.id   31d8e1abb5b838a28c12cb825fc5879b
#
_cell.length_a   1.000
_cell.length_b   1.000
_cell.length_c   1.000
_cell.angle_alpha   90.00
_cell.angle_beta   90.00
_cell.angle_gamma   90.00
#
_symmetry.space_group_name_H-M   'P 1'
#
loop_
_entity.id
_entity.type
_entity.pdbx_description
1 polymer ?
#
loop_
_entity_poly.entity_id
_entity_poly.type
_entity_poly.pdbx_seq_one_letter_code
_entity_poly.pdbx_strand_id
1 'polypeptide(L)'
;MKKFLAMILALVMALSLVACGKKDEPKTDDQNPGGDTNEVTYKIAMITDYGDITDQSFNQTTYEACKAFAEANGVEFNYFKPTGDNTAERVAMIESAVDQGYNVIVMPGYAFGGAIVEAAPQFPDVKFIALDVGKGDLLEAGVAAKGESYDYNPDNWNLADYVDMSNVYCAIYQEELCGYMAGYAAVKLGYKNLGFLGGMAVPAVVRYGYGFVQGADAAAADMGLTDVKVNYVYGGKFSGDADITAVMDTWYAGGTQVVFACGGGIYTSAVDAAKKVEGAKVIGVDVDQAGVIANYAAGEGADAATVESYKALTVTSAMKGLYPATYDTLTDVIVNGNWANYVGKIENLGLVSGDDPTLNYVQIPMESTQWADGAFTQDDYKALVKAMFDKTLTVSNDTKKAAADFATVITVEDQGQIK
;
A
#
# COMPACT_ATOMS: atom_id res chain seq x y z
N MET A 1 8.17 -30.09 14.93
CA MET A 1 8.98 -29.00 14.42
C MET A 1 10.38 -28.86 15.02
N LYS A 2 10.61 -29.10 16.31
CA LYS A 2 11.98 -29.00 16.91
C LYS A 2 13.00 -30.07 16.47
N LYS A 3 12.58 -31.14 15.83
CA LYS A 3 13.48 -32.22 15.36
C LYS A 3 13.95 -32.07 13.89
N PHE A 4 13.29 -31.22 13.10
CA PHE A 4 13.69 -30.93 11.71
C PHE A 4 14.77 -29.84 11.61
N LEU A 5 14.78 -28.89 12.56
CA LEU A 5 15.78 -27.81 12.59
C LEU A 5 17.17 -28.33 13.01
N ALA A 6 17.23 -29.39 13.79
CA ALA A 6 18.49 -30.00 14.23
C ALA A 6 19.21 -30.79 13.12
N MET A 7 18.51 -31.21 12.09
CA MET A 7 19.08 -32.02 10.98
C MET A 7 19.72 -31.15 9.88
N ILE A 8 19.27 -29.90 9.72
CA ILE A 8 19.84 -28.94 8.76
C ILE A 8 21.14 -28.33 9.31
N LEU A 9 21.23 -28.11 10.62
CA LEU A 9 22.45 -27.57 11.26
C LEU A 9 23.61 -28.60 11.29
N ALA A 10 23.33 -29.90 11.25
CA ALA A 10 24.34 -30.95 11.25
C ALA A 10 24.98 -31.18 9.85
N LEU A 11 24.31 -30.76 8.77
CA LEU A 11 24.82 -30.95 7.39
C LEU A 11 25.80 -29.84 6.98
N VAL A 12 25.74 -28.66 7.60
CA VAL A 12 26.64 -27.54 7.29
C VAL A 12 28.00 -27.65 8.00
N MET A 13 28.11 -28.42 9.09
CA MET A 13 29.37 -28.62 9.82
C MET A 13 30.24 -29.80 9.31
N ALA A 14 29.79 -30.58 8.35
CA ALA A 14 30.52 -31.75 7.82
C ALA A 14 31.42 -31.46 6.61
N LEU A 15 31.45 -30.23 6.09
CA LEU A 15 32.22 -29.87 4.87
C LEU A 15 33.48 -29.02 5.11
N SER A 16 33.91 -28.82 6.35
CA SER A 16 35.07 -27.95 6.70
C SER A 16 36.33 -28.66 7.19
N LEU A 17 36.48 -29.97 7.02
CA LEU A 17 37.67 -30.71 7.53
C LEU A 17 38.29 -31.64 6.49
N VAL A 18 38.78 -31.09 5.35
CA VAL A 18 39.85 -31.76 4.60
C VAL A 18 40.67 -30.69 3.88
N ALA A 19 41.78 -30.30 4.38
CA ALA A 19 43.03 -30.00 3.69
C ALA A 19 44.11 -29.52 4.63
N CYS A 20 44.92 -30.44 5.12
CA CYS A 20 46.29 -30.12 5.58
C CYS A 20 47.20 -31.28 5.08
N GLY A 21 48.03 -30.98 4.10
CA GLY A 21 49.08 -31.89 3.63
C GLY A 21 50.11 -31.11 2.81
N LYS A 22 51.25 -30.75 3.45
CA LYS A 22 52.41 -30.12 2.81
C LYS A 22 53.05 -31.00 1.76
N LYS A 23 53.45 -30.41 0.64
CA LYS A 23 54.75 -30.71 -0.04
C LYS A 23 55.13 -29.60 -1.03
N ASP A 24 56.45 -29.39 -1.13
CA ASP A 24 57.22 -28.33 -1.72
C ASP A 24 57.11 -28.07 -3.23
N GLU A 25 57.48 -26.87 -3.58
CA GLU A 25 57.50 -26.02 -4.80
C GLU A 25 58.04 -26.70 -6.12
N PRO A 26 57.77 -26.07 -7.33
CA PRO A 26 58.49 -24.88 -7.74
C PRO A 26 57.63 -23.76 -8.38
N LYS A 27 58.15 -22.52 -8.30
CA LYS A 27 57.64 -21.27 -8.82
C LYS A 27 57.42 -21.33 -10.34
N THR A 28 56.23 -20.89 -10.79
CA THR A 28 56.04 -20.22 -12.06
C THR A 28 55.19 -18.98 -11.85
N ASP A 29 55.72 -17.85 -12.29
CA ASP A 29 55.04 -16.57 -12.41
C ASP A 29 53.84 -16.74 -13.35
N ASP A 30 52.62 -16.59 -12.81
CA ASP A 30 51.46 -16.29 -13.61
C ASP A 30 50.76 -15.10 -12.91
N GLN A 31 50.91 -13.95 -13.56
CA GLN A 31 50.18 -12.76 -13.26
C GLN A 31 48.70 -13.06 -13.54
N ASN A 32 47.92 -13.30 -12.49
CA ASN A 32 46.45 -13.21 -12.55
C ASN A 32 46.11 -11.73 -12.38
N PRO A 33 45.57 -11.05 -13.41
CA PRO A 33 45.03 -9.70 -13.18
C PRO A 33 43.83 -9.88 -12.27
N GLY A 34 43.97 -9.48 -11.02
CA GLY A 34 42.87 -9.35 -10.08
C GLY A 34 41.78 -8.50 -10.75
N GLY A 35 40.74 -9.15 -11.14
CA GLY A 35 39.50 -8.44 -11.45
C GLY A 35 39.03 -7.83 -10.12
N ASP A 36 39.17 -6.52 -9.99
CA ASP A 36 38.38 -5.72 -9.08
C ASP A 36 36.92 -5.94 -9.47
N THR A 37 36.28 -6.94 -8.86
CA THR A 37 34.83 -6.90 -8.77
C THR A 37 34.54 -5.77 -7.78
N ASN A 38 34.33 -4.56 -8.30
CA ASN A 38 33.69 -3.49 -7.54
C ASN A 38 32.33 -4.02 -7.10
N GLU A 39 32.31 -4.67 -5.94
CA GLU A 39 31.07 -5.08 -5.28
C GLU A 39 30.34 -3.79 -4.95
N VAL A 40 29.21 -3.53 -5.62
CA VAL A 40 28.40 -2.33 -5.39
C VAL A 40 27.86 -2.40 -3.97
N THR A 41 28.35 -1.54 -3.10
CA THR A 41 27.80 -1.42 -1.75
C THR A 41 26.48 -0.65 -1.84
N TYR A 42 25.38 -1.31 -1.48
CA TYR A 42 24.08 -0.68 -1.45
C TYR A 42 23.83 0.03 -0.12
N LYS A 43 23.20 1.20 -0.20
CA LYS A 43 22.66 1.97 0.92
C LYS A 43 21.25 2.43 0.56
N ILE A 44 20.30 2.22 1.46
CA ILE A 44 18.89 2.47 1.24
C ILE A 44 18.47 3.76 1.94
N ALA A 45 17.90 4.71 1.21
CA ALA A 45 17.16 5.82 1.77
C ALA A 45 15.68 5.70 1.45
N MET A 46 14.82 5.89 2.43
CA MET A 46 13.39 6.11 2.22
C MET A 46 13.14 7.63 2.31
N ILE A 47 12.44 8.18 1.32
CA ILE A 47 11.96 9.57 1.38
C ILE A 47 10.46 9.51 1.64
N THR A 48 9.95 10.10 2.74
CA THR A 48 8.50 10.19 2.94
C THR A 48 7.90 11.21 1.98
N ASP A 49 6.62 11.06 1.64
CA ASP A 49 5.93 12.05 0.79
C ASP A 49 5.83 13.43 1.45
N TYR A 50 5.10 13.56 2.50
CA TYR A 50 4.99 14.64 3.51
C TYR A 50 4.43 14.09 4.82
N GLY A 51 3.96 12.82 4.80
CA GLY A 51 3.48 12.09 5.95
C GLY A 51 4.59 11.76 6.94
N ASP A 52 4.21 11.11 8.02
CA ASP A 52 5.12 10.68 9.07
C ASP A 52 5.28 9.16 9.07
N ILE A 53 6.45 8.68 9.47
CA ILE A 53 6.71 7.24 9.65
C ILE A 53 5.92 6.64 10.83
N THR A 54 5.02 7.39 11.43
CA THR A 54 4.10 6.99 12.52
C THR A 54 2.63 7.10 12.10
N ASP A 55 2.34 7.18 10.79
CA ASP A 55 0.99 7.36 10.25
C ASP A 55 0.07 6.14 10.41
N GLN A 56 0.59 5.04 10.94
CA GLN A 56 -0.09 3.76 11.14
C GLN A 56 -0.67 3.17 9.83
N SER A 57 -0.07 3.53 8.69
CA SER A 57 -0.53 3.18 7.35
C SER A 57 0.66 3.16 6.37
N PHE A 58 0.66 4.04 5.39
CA PHE A 58 1.47 3.99 4.18
C PHE A 58 2.97 4.23 4.44
N ASN A 59 3.33 5.40 5.02
CA ASN A 59 4.73 5.73 5.28
C ASN A 59 5.35 4.83 6.35
N GLN A 60 4.62 4.54 7.43
CA GLN A 60 5.11 3.66 8.49
C GLN A 60 5.42 2.27 7.95
N THR A 61 4.50 1.66 7.20
CA THR A 61 4.68 0.29 6.68
C THR A 61 5.86 0.19 5.72
N THR A 62 6.05 1.19 4.85
CA THR A 62 7.21 1.25 3.95
C THR A 62 8.52 1.42 4.73
N TYR A 63 8.51 2.30 5.75
CA TYR A 63 9.67 2.48 6.64
C TYR A 63 10.05 1.18 7.36
N GLU A 64 9.06 0.49 7.93
CA GLU A 64 9.29 -0.78 8.64
C GLU A 64 9.83 -1.86 7.70
N ALA A 65 9.36 -1.95 6.47
CA ALA A 65 9.87 -2.89 5.48
C ALA A 65 11.32 -2.60 5.09
N CYS A 66 11.65 -1.34 4.80
CA CYS A 66 13.03 -0.91 4.51
C CYS A 66 13.97 -1.20 5.67
N LYS A 67 13.56 -0.86 6.89
CA LYS A 67 14.33 -1.09 8.11
C LYS A 67 14.56 -2.56 8.38
N ALA A 68 13.50 -3.38 8.31
CA ALA A 68 13.60 -4.82 8.52
C ALA A 68 14.50 -5.49 7.48
N PHE A 69 14.40 -5.09 6.21
CA PHE A 69 15.29 -5.57 5.16
C PHE A 69 16.75 -5.20 5.45
N ALA A 70 17.01 -3.95 5.81
CA ALA A 70 18.34 -3.43 6.08
C ALA A 70 19.00 -4.16 7.28
N GLU A 71 18.25 -4.35 8.38
CA GLU A 71 18.70 -5.08 9.55
C GLU A 71 19.01 -6.55 9.24
N ALA A 72 18.16 -7.21 8.44
CA ALA A 72 18.33 -8.62 8.07
C ALA A 72 19.56 -8.87 7.16
N ASN A 73 19.93 -7.88 6.33
CA ASN A 73 20.96 -8.03 5.31
C ASN A 73 22.24 -7.21 5.59
N GLY A 74 22.31 -6.48 6.71
CA GLY A 74 23.45 -5.65 7.06
C GLY A 74 23.68 -4.46 6.12
N VAL A 75 22.60 -3.92 5.54
CA VAL A 75 22.61 -2.77 4.63
C VAL A 75 22.37 -1.49 5.43
N GLU A 76 23.07 -0.41 5.11
CA GLU A 76 22.85 0.89 5.73
C GLU A 76 21.49 1.47 5.28
N PHE A 77 20.69 1.95 6.25
CA PHE A 77 19.37 2.51 6.01
C PHE A 77 19.16 3.80 6.80
N ASN A 78 18.52 4.78 6.16
CA ASN A 78 17.99 5.96 6.81
C ASN A 78 16.72 6.43 6.10
N TYR A 79 15.95 7.32 6.75
CA TYR A 79 14.83 7.98 6.11
C TYR A 79 15.00 9.50 6.13
N PHE A 80 14.38 10.16 5.17
CA PHE A 80 14.41 11.60 4.99
C PHE A 80 12.97 12.10 4.86
N LYS A 81 12.64 13.18 5.57
CA LYS A 81 11.31 13.77 5.56
C LYS A 81 11.38 15.17 4.97
N PRO A 82 10.64 15.46 3.88
CA PRO A 82 10.51 16.81 3.35
C PRO A 82 9.93 17.76 4.39
N THR A 83 10.32 19.04 4.32
CA THR A 83 9.81 20.07 5.25
C THR A 83 8.43 20.59 4.81
N GLY A 84 8.04 20.34 3.56
CA GLY A 84 6.77 20.75 2.98
C GLY A 84 6.28 19.80 1.89
N ASP A 85 4.99 19.91 1.57
CA ASP A 85 4.34 19.10 0.55
C ASP A 85 4.47 19.76 -0.83
N ASN A 86 5.66 19.62 -1.43
CA ASN A 86 5.90 20.03 -2.81
C ASN A 86 7.08 19.27 -3.42
N THR A 87 7.14 19.27 -4.76
CA THR A 87 8.17 18.55 -5.53
C THR A 87 9.58 18.99 -5.17
N ALA A 88 9.85 20.28 -5.04
CA ALA A 88 11.21 20.80 -4.76
C ALA A 88 11.74 20.29 -3.40
N GLU A 89 10.91 20.22 -2.37
CA GLU A 89 11.30 19.67 -1.07
C GLU A 89 11.62 18.16 -1.15
N ARG A 90 10.85 17.40 -1.94
CA ARG A 90 11.12 15.96 -2.16
C ARG A 90 12.44 15.77 -2.94
N VAL A 91 12.68 16.57 -3.99
CA VAL A 91 13.95 16.56 -4.74
C VAL A 91 15.12 16.89 -3.82
N ALA A 92 15.00 17.91 -2.97
CA ALA A 92 16.07 18.28 -2.02
C ALA A 92 16.39 17.13 -1.04
N MET A 93 15.40 16.33 -0.62
CA MET A 93 15.65 15.16 0.21
C MET A 93 16.33 14.04 -0.58
N ILE A 94 15.97 13.82 -1.85
CA ILE A 94 16.65 12.87 -2.73
C ILE A 94 18.12 13.27 -2.90
N GLU A 95 18.39 14.52 -3.25
CA GLU A 95 19.75 15.07 -3.39
C GLU A 95 20.55 14.88 -2.10
N SER A 96 19.96 15.23 -0.94
CA SER A 96 20.60 15.04 0.36
C SER A 96 20.93 13.58 0.67
N ALA A 97 20.07 12.64 0.28
CA ALA A 97 20.34 11.21 0.44
C ALA A 97 21.47 10.74 -0.49
N VAL A 98 21.44 11.15 -1.75
CA VAL A 98 22.47 10.79 -2.74
C VAL A 98 23.84 11.36 -2.35
N ASP A 99 23.91 12.61 -1.88
CA ASP A 99 25.13 13.24 -1.38
C ASP A 99 25.75 12.48 -0.18
N GLN A 100 24.94 11.77 0.60
CA GLN A 100 25.37 10.91 1.69
C GLN A 100 25.70 9.47 1.23
N GLY A 101 25.64 9.21 -0.08
CA GLY A 101 26.03 7.96 -0.70
C GLY A 101 24.92 6.90 -0.72
N TYR A 102 23.67 7.27 -0.46
CA TYR A 102 22.53 6.37 -0.66
C TYR A 102 22.27 6.20 -2.16
N ASN A 103 22.15 4.94 -2.61
CA ASN A 103 22.04 4.59 -4.02
C ASN A 103 20.83 3.71 -4.37
N VAL A 104 19.99 3.41 -3.37
CA VAL A 104 18.65 2.86 -3.54
C VAL A 104 17.67 3.76 -2.80
N ILE A 105 16.80 4.44 -3.54
CA ILE A 105 15.85 5.42 -2.99
C ILE A 105 14.45 4.85 -3.07
N VAL A 106 13.79 4.66 -1.92
CA VAL A 106 12.41 4.17 -1.81
C VAL A 106 11.50 5.35 -1.52
N MET A 107 10.46 5.50 -2.33
CA MET A 107 9.57 6.67 -2.34
C MET A 107 8.10 6.23 -2.28
N PRO A 108 7.48 6.23 -1.10
CA PRO A 108 6.06 5.93 -0.95
C PRO A 108 5.19 7.15 -1.25
N GLY A 109 4.33 7.05 -2.26
CA GLY A 109 3.27 8.01 -2.53
C GLY A 109 3.26 8.59 -3.94
N TYR A 110 2.05 8.79 -4.47
CA TYR A 110 1.78 9.36 -5.80
C TYR A 110 2.51 10.70 -6.04
N ALA A 111 2.70 11.49 -4.97
CA ALA A 111 3.30 12.81 -5.03
C ALA A 111 4.79 12.83 -5.48
N PHE A 112 5.42 11.65 -5.58
CA PHE A 112 6.78 11.52 -6.09
C PHE A 112 6.89 11.56 -7.62
N GLY A 113 5.77 11.57 -8.37
CA GLY A 113 5.82 11.67 -9.83
C GLY A 113 6.71 12.82 -10.33
N GLY A 114 6.52 14.02 -9.76
CA GLY A 114 7.36 15.18 -10.09
C GLY A 114 8.82 15.04 -9.69
N ALA A 115 9.08 14.52 -8.49
CA ALA A 115 10.45 14.34 -8.00
C ALA A 115 11.23 13.28 -8.82
N ILE A 116 10.56 12.23 -9.29
CA ILE A 116 11.15 11.24 -10.19
C ILE A 116 11.55 11.89 -11.52
N VAL A 117 10.65 12.66 -12.14
CA VAL A 117 10.91 13.33 -13.41
C VAL A 117 12.12 14.29 -13.32
N GLU A 118 12.27 14.97 -12.18
CA GLU A 118 13.37 15.91 -11.97
C GLU A 118 14.68 15.23 -11.55
N ALA A 119 14.63 14.28 -10.60
CA ALA A 119 15.84 13.73 -9.98
C ALA A 119 16.41 12.51 -10.71
N ALA A 120 15.57 11.59 -11.24
CA ALA A 120 16.08 10.35 -11.79
C ALA A 120 17.09 10.55 -12.95
N PRO A 121 16.90 11.48 -13.89
CA PRO A 121 17.89 11.75 -14.94
C PRO A 121 19.21 12.33 -14.41
N GLN A 122 19.22 12.98 -13.24
CA GLN A 122 20.41 13.58 -12.65
C GLN A 122 21.30 12.55 -11.95
N PHE A 123 20.71 11.42 -11.52
CA PHE A 123 21.38 10.38 -10.74
C PHE A 123 21.23 9.00 -11.40
N PRO A 124 21.81 8.77 -12.60
CA PRO A 124 21.59 7.55 -13.39
C PRO A 124 22.07 6.26 -12.72
N ASP A 125 23.00 6.35 -11.77
CA ASP A 125 23.52 5.19 -11.02
C ASP A 125 22.65 4.84 -9.78
N VAL A 126 21.68 5.69 -9.42
CA VAL A 126 20.76 5.48 -8.32
C VAL A 126 19.56 4.68 -8.78
N LYS A 127 19.11 3.72 -7.98
CA LYS A 127 17.89 2.95 -8.22
C LYS A 127 16.73 3.61 -7.49
N PHE A 128 15.73 4.04 -8.23
CA PHE A 128 14.51 4.64 -7.68
C PHE A 128 13.38 3.61 -7.64
N ILE A 129 12.84 3.36 -6.47
CA ILE A 129 11.73 2.45 -6.22
C ILE A 129 10.55 3.26 -5.66
N ALA A 130 9.49 3.40 -6.43
CA ALA A 130 8.34 4.22 -6.06
C ALA A 130 7.08 3.38 -5.87
N LEU A 131 6.32 3.67 -4.82
CA LEU A 131 5.05 3.03 -4.52
C LEU A 131 3.91 4.02 -4.74
N ASP A 132 2.81 3.57 -5.34
CA ASP A 132 1.65 4.39 -5.74
C ASP A 132 1.97 5.50 -6.74
N VAL A 133 3.06 5.40 -7.49
CA VAL A 133 3.33 6.32 -8.60
C VAL A 133 2.95 5.65 -9.91
N GLY A 134 1.86 6.12 -10.50
CA GLY A 134 1.32 5.62 -11.75
C GLY A 134 1.79 6.40 -12.97
N LYS A 135 1.42 5.89 -14.15
CA LYS A 135 1.71 6.56 -15.44
C LYS A 135 1.17 7.99 -15.48
N GLY A 136 -0.02 8.22 -14.88
CA GLY A 136 -0.64 9.55 -14.85
C GLY A 136 0.16 10.56 -14.05
N ASP A 137 0.67 10.17 -12.87
CA ASP A 137 1.45 11.04 -11.98
C ASP A 137 2.79 11.44 -12.63
N LEU A 138 3.42 10.50 -13.32
CA LEU A 138 4.66 10.76 -14.06
C LEU A 138 4.41 11.66 -15.28
N LEU A 139 3.32 11.42 -16.02
CA LEU A 139 2.98 12.22 -17.20
C LEU A 139 2.59 13.65 -16.83
N GLU A 140 1.87 13.86 -15.74
CA GLU A 140 1.51 15.21 -15.29
C GLU A 140 2.76 16.08 -15.16
N ALA A 141 3.79 15.57 -14.48
CA ALA A 141 5.04 16.27 -14.31
C ALA A 141 5.88 16.34 -15.61
N GLY A 142 6.00 15.22 -16.34
CA GLY A 142 6.82 15.15 -17.55
C GLY A 142 6.28 16.01 -18.69
N VAL A 143 4.97 16.09 -18.87
CA VAL A 143 4.32 16.96 -19.86
C VAL A 143 4.47 18.43 -19.47
N ALA A 144 4.26 18.75 -18.18
CA ALA A 144 4.46 20.10 -17.67
C ALA A 144 5.92 20.56 -17.84
N ALA A 145 6.90 19.69 -17.61
CA ALA A 145 8.32 19.99 -17.80
C ALA A 145 8.67 20.37 -19.26
N LYS A 146 7.88 19.90 -20.23
CA LYS A 146 8.00 20.28 -21.66
C LYS A 146 7.19 21.52 -22.02
N GLY A 147 6.50 22.13 -21.07
CA GLY A 147 5.65 23.30 -21.31
C GLY A 147 4.34 22.96 -22.04
N GLU A 148 3.92 21.70 -22.02
CA GLU A 148 2.69 21.22 -22.62
C GLU A 148 1.59 21.08 -21.56
N SER A 149 0.33 20.94 -21.99
CA SER A 149 -0.83 20.76 -21.11
C SER A 149 -1.27 19.29 -21.10
N TYR A 150 -1.20 18.66 -19.93
CA TYR A 150 -1.67 17.29 -19.73
C TYR A 150 -3.20 17.26 -19.67
N ASP A 151 -3.82 16.32 -20.37
CA ASP A 151 -5.28 16.17 -20.43
C ASP A 151 -5.86 15.22 -19.39
N TYR A 152 -5.06 14.78 -18.43
CA TYR A 152 -5.40 13.81 -17.38
C TYR A 152 -5.92 12.46 -17.89
N ASN A 153 -5.65 12.13 -19.16
CA ASN A 153 -5.90 10.83 -19.74
C ASN A 153 -4.58 10.16 -20.15
N PRO A 154 -3.96 9.31 -19.29
CA PRO A 154 -2.66 8.73 -19.58
C PRO A 154 -2.62 7.87 -20.85
N ASP A 155 -3.77 7.41 -21.33
CA ASP A 155 -3.84 6.60 -22.55
C ASP A 155 -3.52 7.39 -23.83
N ASN A 156 -3.69 8.71 -23.79
CA ASN A 156 -3.40 9.61 -24.92
C ASN A 156 -1.89 9.92 -25.06
N TRP A 157 -1.06 9.50 -24.08
CA TRP A 157 0.33 9.91 -23.99
C TRP A 157 1.27 8.71 -23.96
N ASN A 158 2.39 8.81 -24.71
CA ASN A 158 3.45 7.82 -24.60
C ASN A 158 4.44 8.27 -23.49
N LEU A 159 4.56 7.49 -22.41
CA LEU A 159 5.38 7.83 -21.25
C LEU A 159 6.87 8.10 -21.65
N ALA A 160 7.43 7.28 -22.53
CA ALA A 160 8.82 7.38 -22.94
C ALA A 160 9.19 8.70 -23.64
N ASP A 161 8.19 9.43 -24.15
CA ASP A 161 8.42 10.73 -24.75
C ASP A 161 8.61 11.84 -23.70
N TYR A 162 8.25 11.60 -22.44
CA TYR A 162 8.18 12.61 -21.38
C TYR A 162 8.98 12.27 -20.13
N VAL A 163 9.25 10.99 -19.87
CA VAL A 163 9.87 10.52 -18.62
C VAL A 163 10.95 9.50 -18.93
N ASP A 164 12.14 9.71 -18.37
CA ASP A 164 13.21 8.71 -18.37
C ASP A 164 13.00 7.73 -17.22
N MET A 165 12.75 6.47 -17.57
CA MET A 165 12.54 5.38 -16.63
C MET A 165 13.76 4.45 -16.54
N SER A 166 14.93 4.84 -17.05
CA SER A 166 16.11 3.98 -17.18
C SER A 166 16.70 3.51 -15.84
N ASN A 167 16.33 4.14 -14.74
CA ASN A 167 16.74 3.79 -13.38
C ASN A 167 15.58 3.86 -12.38
N VAL A 168 14.33 3.75 -12.88
CA VAL A 168 13.11 3.88 -12.08
C VAL A 168 12.27 2.60 -12.18
N TYR A 169 11.74 2.16 -11.05
CA TYR A 169 10.67 1.18 -10.91
C TYR A 169 9.52 1.79 -10.13
N CYS A 170 8.30 1.57 -10.60
CA CYS A 170 7.09 1.95 -9.89
C CYS A 170 6.20 0.74 -9.65
N ALA A 171 5.56 0.70 -8.48
CA ALA A 171 4.50 -0.24 -8.16
C ALA A 171 3.23 0.52 -7.81
N ILE A 172 2.12 0.17 -8.46
CA ILE A 172 0.77 0.58 -8.09
C ILE A 172 -0.04 -0.67 -7.72
N TYR A 173 -1.21 -0.50 -7.15
CA TYR A 173 -2.00 -1.63 -6.65
C TYR A 173 -3.39 -1.65 -7.26
N GLN A 174 -4.01 -2.84 -7.25
CA GLN A 174 -5.41 -3.04 -7.67
C GLN A 174 -6.34 -2.78 -6.48
N GLU A 175 -6.36 -1.53 -5.97
CA GLU A 175 -7.13 -1.15 -4.78
C GLU A 175 -8.64 -1.34 -4.99
N GLU A 176 -9.11 -1.31 -6.23
CA GLU A 176 -10.49 -1.64 -6.55
C GLU A 176 -10.90 -3.03 -6.07
N LEU A 177 -9.96 -4.00 -6.04
CA LEU A 177 -10.26 -5.36 -5.60
C LEU A 177 -10.45 -5.45 -4.09
N CYS A 178 -9.55 -4.90 -3.28
CA CYS A 178 -9.72 -4.94 -1.81
C CYS A 178 -10.81 -3.96 -1.35
N GLY A 179 -11.03 -2.86 -2.06
CA GLY A 179 -12.20 -2.00 -1.87
C GLY A 179 -13.49 -2.79 -2.07
N TYR A 180 -13.59 -3.55 -3.17
CA TYR A 180 -14.72 -4.43 -3.45
C TYR A 180 -14.92 -5.48 -2.35
N MET A 181 -13.85 -6.17 -1.94
CA MET A 181 -13.91 -7.16 -0.86
C MET A 181 -14.48 -6.57 0.42
N ALA A 182 -14.05 -5.36 0.80
CA ALA A 182 -14.53 -4.67 1.99
C ALA A 182 -16.01 -4.24 1.89
N GLY A 183 -16.42 -3.69 0.75
CA GLY A 183 -17.83 -3.32 0.50
C GLY A 183 -18.75 -4.52 0.45
N TYR A 184 -18.34 -5.59 -0.21
CA TYR A 184 -19.05 -6.87 -0.28
C TYR A 184 -19.21 -7.47 1.11
N ALA A 185 -18.13 -7.56 1.88
CA ALA A 185 -18.15 -8.05 3.26
C ALA A 185 -19.09 -7.24 4.15
N ALA A 186 -19.05 -5.91 4.09
CA ALA A 186 -19.90 -5.06 4.90
C ALA A 186 -21.40 -5.35 4.68
N VAL A 187 -21.84 -5.43 3.42
CA VAL A 187 -23.26 -5.71 3.12
C VAL A 187 -23.64 -7.16 3.48
N LYS A 188 -22.78 -8.14 3.17
CA LYS A 188 -23.01 -9.54 3.55
C LYS A 188 -23.13 -9.72 5.07
N LEU A 189 -22.40 -8.94 5.86
CA LEU A 189 -22.47 -8.90 7.33
C LEU A 189 -23.71 -8.14 7.86
N GLY A 190 -24.57 -7.61 6.99
CA GLY A 190 -25.85 -7.02 7.33
C GLY A 190 -25.87 -5.49 7.45
N TYR A 191 -24.76 -4.81 7.17
CA TYR A 191 -24.74 -3.34 7.14
C TYR A 191 -25.40 -2.83 5.86
N LYS A 192 -26.31 -1.86 5.99
CA LYS A 192 -27.07 -1.29 4.88
C LYS A 192 -26.83 0.21 4.66
N ASN A 193 -26.43 0.92 5.70
CA ASN A 193 -26.09 2.33 5.63
C ASN A 193 -24.59 2.48 5.81
N LEU A 194 -23.88 2.60 4.68
CA LEU A 194 -22.44 2.62 4.60
C LEU A 194 -21.95 4.05 4.40
N GLY A 195 -20.67 4.29 4.68
CA GLY A 195 -19.96 5.50 4.33
C GLY A 195 -18.60 5.19 3.73
N PHE A 196 -18.19 5.99 2.77
CA PHE A 196 -16.82 6.06 2.27
C PHE A 196 -16.25 7.45 2.56
N LEU A 197 -15.25 7.51 3.42
CA LEU A 197 -14.48 8.71 3.72
C LEU A 197 -13.10 8.55 3.09
N GLY A 198 -12.90 9.06 1.88
CA GLY A 198 -11.59 9.12 1.24
C GLY A 198 -10.75 10.26 1.79
N GLY A 199 -9.44 10.11 1.78
CA GLY A 199 -8.52 11.21 2.07
C GLY A 199 -8.57 12.26 0.96
N MET A 200 -7.59 12.25 0.07
CA MET A 200 -7.62 13.05 -1.17
C MET A 200 -8.13 12.20 -2.33
N ALA A 201 -8.74 12.84 -3.34
CA ALA A 201 -9.24 12.16 -4.55
C ALA A 201 -8.09 11.80 -5.51
N VAL A 202 -7.08 11.11 -5.02
CA VAL A 202 -5.96 10.59 -5.83
C VAL A 202 -6.29 9.21 -6.38
N PRO A 203 -5.62 8.73 -7.45
CA PRO A 203 -6.02 7.52 -8.16
C PRO A 203 -6.21 6.29 -7.28
N ALA A 204 -5.33 6.05 -6.31
CA ALA A 204 -5.44 4.91 -5.39
C ALA A 204 -6.70 4.99 -4.52
N VAL A 205 -6.95 6.15 -3.89
CA VAL A 205 -8.14 6.37 -3.03
C VAL A 205 -9.43 6.26 -3.83
N VAL A 206 -9.43 6.78 -5.07
CA VAL A 206 -10.57 6.65 -5.99
C VAL A 206 -10.84 5.17 -6.31
N ARG A 207 -9.80 4.37 -6.62
CA ARG A 207 -9.97 2.93 -6.88
C ARG A 207 -10.53 2.19 -5.68
N TYR A 208 -10.03 2.46 -4.47
CA TYR A 208 -10.60 1.91 -3.23
C TYR A 208 -12.10 2.20 -3.11
N GLY A 209 -12.47 3.47 -3.26
CA GLY A 209 -13.86 3.90 -3.09
C GLY A 209 -14.80 3.32 -4.16
N TYR A 210 -14.36 3.28 -5.41
CA TYR A 210 -15.14 2.71 -6.50
C TYR A 210 -15.27 1.19 -6.38
N GLY A 211 -14.21 0.51 -5.94
CA GLY A 211 -14.28 -0.89 -5.56
C GLY A 211 -15.28 -1.13 -4.44
N PHE A 212 -15.24 -0.32 -3.38
CA PHE A 212 -16.17 -0.41 -2.24
C PHE A 212 -17.63 -0.29 -2.66
N VAL A 213 -17.96 0.67 -3.52
CA VAL A 213 -19.31 0.82 -4.07
C VAL A 213 -19.73 -0.40 -4.90
N GLN A 214 -18.85 -0.89 -5.79
CA GLN A 214 -19.13 -2.06 -6.62
C GLN A 214 -19.36 -3.32 -5.77
N GLY A 215 -18.55 -3.52 -4.71
CA GLY A 215 -18.71 -4.64 -3.79
C GLY A 215 -20.01 -4.58 -3.00
N ALA A 216 -20.36 -3.39 -2.50
CA ALA A 216 -21.62 -3.18 -1.79
C ALA A 216 -22.84 -3.42 -2.70
N ASP A 217 -22.78 -2.94 -3.96
CA ASP A 217 -23.84 -3.13 -4.96
C ASP A 217 -24.03 -4.61 -5.29
N ALA A 218 -22.95 -5.33 -5.54
CA ALA A 218 -22.97 -6.74 -5.85
C ALA A 218 -23.56 -7.58 -4.69
N ALA A 219 -23.12 -7.32 -3.45
CA ALA A 219 -23.65 -8.02 -2.29
C ALA A 219 -25.14 -7.71 -2.05
N ALA A 220 -25.55 -6.45 -2.28
CA ALA A 220 -26.96 -6.08 -2.19
C ALA A 220 -27.79 -6.81 -3.24
N ALA A 221 -27.32 -6.89 -4.50
CA ALA A 221 -27.95 -7.64 -5.56
C ALA A 221 -28.08 -9.13 -5.22
N ASP A 222 -27.02 -9.76 -4.76
CA ASP A 222 -26.98 -11.16 -4.34
C ASP A 222 -28.00 -11.48 -3.24
N MET A 223 -28.21 -10.52 -2.32
CA MET A 223 -29.14 -10.65 -1.20
C MET A 223 -30.55 -10.16 -1.51
N GLY A 224 -30.79 -9.61 -2.70
CA GLY A 224 -32.08 -9.01 -3.11
C GLY A 224 -32.44 -7.76 -2.31
N LEU A 225 -31.45 -7.02 -1.81
CA LEU A 225 -31.64 -5.77 -1.06
C LEU A 225 -31.74 -4.57 -2.01
N THR A 226 -32.64 -3.64 -1.69
CA THR A 226 -32.83 -2.40 -2.47
C THR A 226 -32.72 -1.15 -1.57
N ASP A 227 -32.43 -1.33 -0.30
CA ASP A 227 -32.38 -0.30 0.72
C ASP A 227 -30.94 -0.04 1.25
N VAL A 228 -29.93 -0.47 0.50
CA VAL A 228 -28.53 -0.20 0.82
C VAL A 228 -28.12 1.18 0.30
N LYS A 229 -27.43 1.94 1.15
CA LYS A 229 -26.94 3.31 0.83
C LYS A 229 -25.47 3.45 1.16
N VAL A 230 -24.77 4.26 0.37
CA VAL A 230 -23.38 4.67 0.60
C VAL A 230 -23.30 6.19 0.58
N ASN A 231 -23.00 6.82 1.71
CA ASN A 231 -22.54 8.19 1.75
C ASN A 231 -21.10 8.23 1.27
N TYR A 232 -20.74 9.16 0.39
CA TYR A 232 -19.42 9.19 -0.25
C TYR A 232 -18.84 10.60 -0.19
N VAL A 233 -17.62 10.76 0.39
CA VAL A 233 -16.98 12.08 0.52
C VAL A 233 -15.46 11.94 0.58
N TYR A 234 -14.76 12.98 0.12
CA TYR A 234 -13.32 13.15 0.34
C TYR A 234 -13.04 14.20 1.41
N GLY A 235 -12.10 13.92 2.32
CA GLY A 235 -11.69 14.83 3.38
C GLY A 235 -10.72 15.93 2.93
N GLY A 236 -10.09 15.75 1.74
CA GLY A 236 -9.11 16.69 1.20
C GLY A 236 -7.71 16.60 1.80
N LYS A 237 -7.47 15.65 2.71
CA LYS A 237 -6.18 15.37 3.37
C LYS A 237 -6.14 13.93 3.91
N PHE A 238 -4.95 13.46 4.29
CA PHE A 238 -4.74 12.11 4.85
C PHE A 238 -4.64 12.10 6.39
N SER A 239 -5.22 13.08 7.05
CA SER A 239 -5.31 13.16 8.51
C SER A 239 -6.71 13.54 8.95
N GLY A 240 -7.11 13.11 10.15
CA GLY A 240 -8.35 13.58 10.76
C GLY A 240 -8.27 15.02 11.27
N ASP A 241 -9.42 15.68 11.30
CA ASP A 241 -9.59 16.99 11.92
C ASP A 241 -11.02 17.23 12.37
N ALA A 242 -11.29 18.44 12.92
CA ALA A 242 -12.59 18.78 13.47
C ALA A 242 -13.71 18.86 12.39
N ASP A 243 -13.39 19.32 11.17
CA ASP A 243 -14.37 19.46 10.10
C ASP A 243 -14.77 18.08 9.55
N ILE A 244 -13.80 17.19 9.34
CA ILE A 244 -14.04 15.80 8.94
C ILE A 244 -14.83 15.07 10.04
N THR A 245 -14.45 15.26 11.32
CA THR A 245 -15.16 14.66 12.44
C THR A 245 -16.62 15.11 12.51
N ALA A 246 -16.91 16.38 12.26
CA ALA A 246 -18.27 16.91 12.25
C ALA A 246 -19.15 16.30 11.15
N VAL A 247 -18.57 16.02 9.97
CA VAL A 247 -19.28 15.29 8.91
C VAL A 247 -19.54 13.86 9.33
N MET A 248 -18.57 13.17 9.93
CA MET A 248 -18.74 11.80 10.42
C MET A 248 -19.75 11.73 11.56
N ASP A 249 -19.76 12.71 12.48
CA ASP A 249 -20.79 12.83 13.52
C ASP A 249 -22.19 12.90 12.90
N THR A 250 -22.35 13.71 11.86
CA THR A 250 -23.63 13.86 11.14
C THR A 250 -24.04 12.53 10.50
N TRP A 251 -23.10 11.81 9.86
CA TRP A 251 -23.38 10.54 9.22
C TRP A 251 -23.83 9.46 10.21
N TYR A 252 -23.06 9.24 11.29
CA TYR A 252 -23.44 8.24 12.31
C TYR A 252 -24.72 8.60 13.04
N ALA A 253 -24.92 9.88 13.39
CA ALA A 253 -26.21 10.32 13.98
C ALA A 253 -27.38 10.16 13.00
N GLY A 254 -27.12 10.26 11.70
CA GLY A 254 -28.10 10.02 10.62
C GLY A 254 -28.35 8.55 10.30
N GLY A 255 -27.68 7.62 11.01
CA GLY A 255 -27.90 6.18 10.86
C GLY A 255 -26.88 5.45 9.98
N THR A 256 -25.78 6.08 9.55
CA THR A 256 -24.65 5.37 8.94
C THR A 256 -24.11 4.37 9.95
N GLN A 257 -23.96 3.12 9.53
CA GLN A 257 -23.59 2.00 10.42
C GLN A 257 -22.09 1.72 10.39
N VAL A 258 -21.46 1.88 9.23
CA VAL A 258 -20.04 1.62 9.04
C VAL A 258 -19.45 2.61 8.04
N VAL A 259 -18.28 3.17 8.36
CA VAL A 259 -17.53 4.08 7.47
C VAL A 259 -16.20 3.43 7.11
N PHE A 260 -15.93 3.31 5.81
CA PHE A 260 -14.60 3.00 5.30
C PHE A 260 -13.76 4.27 5.28
N ALA A 261 -12.81 4.36 6.21
CA ALA A 261 -11.89 5.48 6.34
C ALA A 261 -10.61 5.21 5.53
N CYS A 262 -10.59 5.71 4.29
CA CYS A 262 -9.57 5.40 3.29
C CYS A 262 -8.54 6.51 3.15
N GLY A 263 -7.44 6.43 3.91
CA GLY A 263 -6.29 7.32 3.74
C GLY A 263 -5.55 7.70 5.02
N GLY A 264 -4.40 7.09 5.26
CA GLY A 264 -3.49 7.44 6.35
C GLY A 264 -4.17 7.56 7.71
N GLY A 265 -3.99 8.70 8.36
CA GLY A 265 -4.55 9.02 9.68
C GLY A 265 -6.01 9.51 9.69
N ILE A 266 -6.72 9.54 8.54
CA ILE A 266 -8.11 10.06 8.48
C ILE A 266 -9.10 9.22 9.30
N TYR A 267 -8.74 7.94 9.58
CA TYR A 267 -9.54 7.05 10.42
C TYR A 267 -9.83 7.64 11.80
N THR A 268 -8.98 8.52 12.32
CA THR A 268 -9.16 9.14 13.63
C THR A 268 -10.48 9.91 13.72
N SER A 269 -10.84 10.66 12.68
CA SER A 269 -12.13 11.38 12.63
C SER A 269 -13.33 10.41 12.57
N ALA A 270 -13.23 9.31 11.82
CA ALA A 270 -14.30 8.31 11.78
C ALA A 270 -14.46 7.60 13.14
N VAL A 271 -13.35 7.26 13.81
CA VAL A 271 -13.35 6.63 15.14
C VAL A 271 -13.92 7.56 16.21
N ASP A 272 -13.52 8.85 16.22
CA ASP A 272 -14.02 9.83 17.18
C ASP A 272 -15.52 10.02 17.07
N ALA A 273 -16.07 9.95 15.87
CA ALA A 273 -17.51 10.00 15.64
C ALA A 273 -18.20 8.67 16.00
N ALA A 274 -17.65 7.54 15.57
CA ALA A 274 -18.22 6.21 15.81
C ALA A 274 -18.35 5.89 17.31
N LYS A 275 -17.37 6.29 18.11
CA LYS A 275 -17.40 6.10 19.60
C LYS A 275 -18.62 6.73 20.28
N LYS A 276 -19.27 7.70 19.66
CA LYS A 276 -20.43 8.42 20.21
C LYS A 276 -21.76 7.71 19.94
N VAL A 277 -21.76 6.71 19.04
CA VAL A 277 -22.98 6.03 18.58
C VAL A 277 -22.84 4.53 18.78
N GLU A 278 -23.75 3.94 19.55
CA GLU A 278 -23.76 2.50 19.81
C GLU A 278 -23.94 1.71 18.50
N GLY A 279 -23.10 0.70 18.30
CA GLY A 279 -23.13 -0.15 17.13
C GLY A 279 -22.45 0.43 15.87
N ALA A 280 -22.00 1.69 15.90
CA ALA A 280 -21.22 2.27 14.80
C ALA A 280 -19.88 1.54 14.61
N LYS A 281 -19.43 1.44 13.36
CA LYS A 281 -18.26 0.67 12.94
C LYS A 281 -17.39 1.46 11.98
N VAL A 282 -16.13 0.99 11.84
CA VAL A 282 -15.14 1.53 10.91
C VAL A 282 -14.54 0.40 10.08
N ILE A 283 -14.16 0.68 8.85
CA ILE A 283 -13.29 -0.16 8.01
C ILE A 283 -11.97 0.58 7.83
N GLY A 284 -10.86 -0.14 8.05
CA GLY A 284 -9.49 0.37 7.91
C GLY A 284 -8.95 0.27 6.49
N VAL A 285 -7.72 0.79 6.27
CA VAL A 285 -7.07 0.85 4.96
C VAL A 285 -5.59 0.48 5.04
N ASP A 286 -5.03 0.07 3.92
CA ASP A 286 -3.61 -0.25 3.64
C ASP A 286 -3.07 -1.45 4.42
N VAL A 287 -3.24 -1.48 5.73
CA VAL A 287 -2.82 -2.56 6.64
C VAL A 287 -4.01 -3.04 7.46
N ASP A 288 -3.86 -4.12 8.22
CA ASP A 288 -4.84 -4.49 9.24
C ASP A 288 -4.85 -3.46 10.37
N GLN A 289 -5.78 -2.52 10.29
CA GLN A 289 -5.90 -1.42 11.26
C GLN A 289 -6.75 -1.78 12.50
N ALA A 290 -7.22 -3.00 12.68
CA ALA A 290 -8.06 -3.34 13.84
C ALA A 290 -7.38 -3.00 15.17
N GLY A 291 -6.09 -3.33 15.32
CA GLY A 291 -5.30 -2.98 16.48
C GLY A 291 -5.05 -1.47 16.62
N VAL A 292 -4.77 -0.81 15.52
CA VAL A 292 -4.52 0.64 15.46
C VAL A 292 -5.76 1.43 15.87
N ILE A 293 -6.90 1.08 15.27
CA ILE A 293 -8.21 1.69 15.58
C ILE A 293 -8.58 1.45 17.04
N ALA A 294 -8.39 0.22 17.54
CA ALA A 294 -8.67 -0.12 18.93
C ALA A 294 -7.80 0.68 19.92
N ASN A 295 -6.50 0.78 19.67
CA ASN A 295 -5.59 1.57 20.50
C ASN A 295 -5.97 3.06 20.51
N TYR A 296 -6.25 3.64 19.34
CA TYR A 296 -6.69 5.02 19.23
C TYR A 296 -8.02 5.24 19.97
N ALA A 297 -9.00 4.36 19.77
CA ALA A 297 -10.31 4.46 20.42
C ALA A 297 -10.23 4.34 21.95
N ALA A 298 -9.33 3.50 22.46
CA ALA A 298 -9.10 3.31 23.89
C ALA A 298 -8.41 4.51 24.55
N GLY A 299 -7.58 5.23 23.80
CA GLY A 299 -6.82 6.39 24.27
C GLY A 299 -5.48 6.01 24.89
N GLU A 300 -4.63 7.02 25.03
CA GLU A 300 -3.27 6.87 25.55
C GLU A 300 -3.29 6.31 27.01
N GLY A 301 -2.46 5.30 27.24
CA GLY A 301 -2.33 4.65 28.53
C GLY A 301 -3.45 3.67 28.91
N ALA A 302 -4.37 3.36 27.99
CA ALA A 302 -5.41 2.37 28.21
C ALA A 302 -4.80 0.97 28.47
N ASP A 303 -5.44 0.17 29.33
CA ASP A 303 -5.04 -1.21 29.56
C ASP A 303 -5.44 -2.14 28.39
N ALA A 304 -4.79 -3.31 28.33
CA ALA A 304 -5.02 -4.27 27.25
C ALA A 304 -6.48 -4.74 27.13
N ALA A 305 -7.23 -4.82 28.24
CA ALA A 305 -8.62 -5.24 28.23
C ALA A 305 -9.52 -4.16 27.61
N THR A 306 -9.22 -2.89 27.89
CA THR A 306 -9.90 -1.76 27.27
C THR A 306 -9.61 -1.72 25.77
N VAL A 307 -8.36 -1.85 25.34
CA VAL A 307 -8.01 -1.92 23.92
C VAL A 307 -8.73 -3.07 23.22
N GLU A 308 -8.74 -4.26 23.83
CA GLU A 308 -9.41 -5.45 23.27
C GLU A 308 -10.91 -5.21 23.03
N SER A 309 -11.57 -4.49 23.95
CA SER A 309 -12.99 -4.17 23.81
C SER A 309 -13.30 -3.30 22.58
N TYR A 310 -12.34 -2.48 22.14
CA TYR A 310 -12.49 -1.63 20.95
C TYR A 310 -12.15 -2.32 19.62
N LYS A 311 -11.57 -3.52 19.61
CA LYS A 311 -11.35 -4.25 18.36
C LYS A 311 -12.63 -4.51 17.58
N ALA A 312 -13.75 -4.71 18.32
CA ALA A 312 -15.07 -4.88 17.73
C ALA A 312 -15.57 -3.62 16.96
N LEU A 313 -14.90 -2.48 17.09
CA LEU A 313 -15.22 -1.27 16.31
C LEU A 313 -14.87 -1.44 14.83
N THR A 314 -13.85 -2.25 14.51
CA THR A 314 -13.40 -2.50 13.15
C THR A 314 -14.13 -3.70 12.55
N VAL A 315 -14.74 -3.52 11.38
CA VAL A 315 -15.37 -4.62 10.62
C VAL A 315 -14.33 -5.42 9.85
N THR A 316 -13.46 -4.73 9.14
CA THR A 316 -12.36 -5.27 8.33
C THR A 316 -11.41 -4.14 7.96
N SER A 317 -10.38 -4.43 7.18
CA SER A 317 -9.51 -3.44 6.54
C SER A 317 -9.29 -3.80 5.08
N ALA A 318 -9.37 -2.82 4.16
CA ALA A 318 -8.97 -3.02 2.78
C ALA A 318 -7.45 -2.82 2.66
N MET A 319 -6.72 -3.92 2.56
CA MET A 319 -5.26 -3.94 2.66
C MET A 319 -4.60 -3.91 1.28
N LYS A 320 -3.44 -3.26 1.20
CA LYS A 320 -2.49 -3.41 0.10
C LYS A 320 -1.09 -3.77 0.62
N GLY A 321 -0.39 -4.60 -0.13
CA GLY A 321 0.86 -5.24 0.28
C GLY A 321 2.07 -4.32 0.23
N LEU A 322 2.06 -3.22 0.96
CA LEU A 322 3.17 -2.27 1.01
C LEU A 322 4.45 -2.90 1.55
N TYR A 323 4.32 -3.66 2.64
CA TYR A 323 5.45 -4.36 3.25
C TYR A 323 6.06 -5.39 2.31
N PRO A 324 5.31 -6.39 1.78
CA PRO A 324 5.89 -7.38 0.87
C PRO A 324 6.40 -6.71 -0.43
N ALA A 325 5.68 -5.76 -1.03
CA ALA A 325 6.14 -5.07 -2.23
C ALA A 325 7.48 -4.38 -2.01
N THR A 326 7.71 -3.75 -0.87
CA THR A 326 8.98 -3.09 -0.53
C THR A 326 10.07 -4.11 -0.21
N TYR A 327 9.80 -5.02 0.72
CA TYR A 327 10.79 -5.99 1.20
C TYR A 327 11.26 -6.95 0.11
N ASP A 328 10.32 -7.49 -0.67
CA ASP A 328 10.63 -8.46 -1.73
C ASP A 328 11.34 -7.77 -2.90
N THR A 329 10.94 -6.54 -3.27
CA THR A 329 11.67 -5.77 -4.29
C THR A 329 13.10 -5.47 -3.85
N LEU A 330 13.32 -5.02 -2.60
CA LEU A 330 14.67 -4.80 -2.08
C LEU A 330 15.49 -6.11 -2.05
N THR A 331 14.87 -7.22 -1.67
CA THR A 331 15.53 -8.54 -1.68
C THR A 331 15.96 -8.92 -3.09
N ASP A 332 15.05 -8.79 -4.05
CA ASP A 332 15.35 -9.20 -5.42
C ASP A 332 16.38 -8.26 -6.08
N VAL A 333 16.30 -6.97 -5.83
CA VAL A 333 17.21 -5.97 -6.39
C VAL A 333 18.62 -6.01 -5.77
N ILE A 334 18.70 -6.13 -4.45
CA ILE A 334 19.97 -6.00 -3.71
C ILE A 334 20.64 -7.34 -3.49
N VAL A 335 19.90 -8.35 -3.02
CA VAL A 335 20.46 -9.67 -2.68
C VAL A 335 20.61 -10.53 -3.92
N ASN A 336 19.58 -10.55 -4.79
CA ASN A 336 19.56 -11.41 -5.98
C ASN A 336 20.15 -10.72 -7.22
N GLY A 337 20.40 -9.41 -7.20
CA GLY A 337 20.96 -8.65 -8.31
C GLY A 337 20.04 -8.49 -9.53
N ASN A 338 18.72 -8.62 -9.35
CA ASN A 338 17.73 -8.72 -10.42
C ASN A 338 17.12 -7.36 -10.83
N TRP A 339 17.85 -6.24 -10.66
CA TRP A 339 17.33 -4.90 -11.03
C TRP A 339 16.75 -4.84 -12.45
N ALA A 340 17.33 -5.57 -13.39
CA ALA A 340 16.87 -5.63 -14.78
C ALA A 340 15.42 -6.15 -14.93
N ASN A 341 14.89 -6.85 -13.93
CA ASN A 341 13.49 -7.31 -13.92
C ASN A 341 12.50 -6.19 -13.57
N TYR A 342 12.97 -5.10 -12.99
CA TYR A 342 12.16 -4.01 -12.43
C TYR A 342 12.27 -2.71 -13.23
N VAL A 343 13.48 -2.34 -13.60
CA VAL A 343 13.76 -1.05 -14.25
C VAL A 343 12.89 -0.79 -15.47
N GLY A 344 12.37 0.42 -15.56
CA GLY A 344 11.50 0.87 -16.66
C GLY A 344 10.04 0.44 -16.54
N LYS A 345 9.65 -0.24 -15.45
CA LYS A 345 8.29 -0.76 -15.28
C LYS A 345 7.46 0.06 -14.31
N ILE A 346 6.15 0.06 -14.58
CA ILE A 346 5.09 0.41 -13.64
C ILE A 346 4.26 -0.87 -13.48
N GLU A 347 4.46 -1.59 -12.39
CA GLU A 347 3.74 -2.83 -12.11
C GLU A 347 2.44 -2.55 -11.34
N ASN A 348 1.37 -3.26 -11.71
CA ASN A 348 0.09 -3.17 -11.03
C ASN A 348 -0.12 -4.43 -10.18
N LEU A 349 0.19 -4.34 -8.89
CA LEU A 349 0.21 -5.44 -7.94
C LEU A 349 -1.22 -5.77 -7.47
N GLY A 350 -1.59 -7.02 -7.58
CA GLY A 350 -2.95 -7.46 -7.29
C GLY A 350 -2.99 -8.87 -6.70
N LEU A 351 -3.84 -9.72 -7.27
CA LEU A 351 -3.97 -11.11 -6.84
C LEU A 351 -2.90 -11.98 -7.50
N VAL A 352 -2.14 -12.69 -6.70
CA VAL A 352 -1.13 -13.68 -7.12
C VAL A 352 -1.55 -15.11 -6.81
N SER A 353 -2.58 -15.29 -5.97
CA SER A 353 -3.15 -16.58 -5.58
C SER A 353 -4.67 -16.53 -5.52
N GLY A 354 -5.32 -17.52 -6.12
CA GLY A 354 -6.76 -17.74 -5.98
C GLY A 354 -7.12 -18.65 -4.80
N ASP A 355 -6.14 -19.39 -4.26
CA ASP A 355 -6.40 -20.40 -3.22
C ASP A 355 -6.01 -19.90 -1.82
N ASP A 356 -5.01 -19.04 -1.72
CA ASP A 356 -4.55 -18.44 -0.46
C ASP A 356 -4.60 -16.90 -0.56
N PRO A 357 -5.63 -16.26 0.00
CA PRO A 357 -5.76 -14.81 -0.01
C PRO A 357 -4.60 -14.07 0.65
N THR A 358 -3.92 -14.69 1.63
CA THR A 358 -2.86 -14.04 2.41
C THR A 358 -1.59 -13.77 1.61
N LEU A 359 -1.44 -14.39 0.45
CA LEU A 359 -0.32 -14.19 -0.47
C LEU A 359 -0.53 -12.98 -1.41
N ASN A 360 -1.74 -12.43 -1.45
CA ASN A 360 -2.10 -11.39 -2.41
C ASN A 360 -1.67 -10.00 -1.94
N TYR A 361 -1.30 -9.14 -2.90
CA TYR A 361 -1.00 -7.74 -2.62
C TYR A 361 -2.23 -6.91 -2.27
N VAL A 362 -3.44 -7.40 -2.58
CA VAL A 362 -4.71 -6.75 -2.21
C VAL A 362 -5.63 -7.78 -1.57
N GLN A 363 -6.13 -7.49 -0.37
CA GLN A 363 -6.87 -8.45 0.45
C GLN A 363 -7.63 -7.78 1.59
N ILE A 364 -8.45 -8.54 2.32
CA ILE A 364 -8.94 -8.20 3.66
C ILE A 364 -8.36 -9.19 4.68
N PRO A 365 -8.11 -8.78 5.95
CA PRO A 365 -7.39 -9.62 6.90
C PRO A 365 -8.22 -10.84 7.33
N MET A 366 -7.58 -12.02 7.35
CA MET A 366 -8.20 -13.27 7.74
C MET A 366 -8.51 -13.36 9.23
N GLU A 367 -7.74 -12.69 10.08
CA GLU A 367 -7.85 -12.82 11.54
C GLU A 367 -8.78 -11.78 12.16
N SER A 368 -8.76 -10.53 11.68
CA SER A 368 -9.45 -9.40 12.31
C SER A 368 -10.79 -9.01 11.66
N THR A 369 -11.11 -9.55 10.49
CA THR A 369 -12.41 -9.34 9.86
C THR A 369 -13.52 -9.98 10.70
N GLN A 370 -14.65 -9.29 10.83
CA GLN A 370 -15.84 -9.81 11.53
C GLN A 370 -16.54 -10.88 10.69
N TRP A 371 -16.01 -12.11 10.74
CA TRP A 371 -16.64 -13.25 10.08
C TRP A 371 -17.91 -13.67 10.81
N ALA A 372 -18.95 -14.07 10.08
CA ALA A 372 -20.22 -14.51 10.66
C ALA A 372 -20.79 -15.70 9.91
N ASP A 373 -21.02 -16.80 10.64
CA ASP A 373 -21.65 -18.01 10.10
C ASP A 373 -23.04 -17.69 9.55
N GLY A 374 -23.31 -18.17 8.34
CA GLY A 374 -24.58 -17.93 7.65
C GLY A 374 -24.75 -16.54 7.04
N ALA A 375 -23.74 -15.66 7.17
CA ALA A 375 -23.71 -14.34 6.55
C ALA A 375 -22.50 -14.18 5.61
N PHE A 376 -21.28 -14.11 6.15
CA PHE A 376 -20.04 -14.02 5.39
C PHE A 376 -18.91 -14.71 6.16
N THR A 377 -18.41 -15.80 5.62
CA THR A 377 -17.38 -16.64 6.24
C THR A 377 -16.03 -16.48 5.53
N GLN A 378 -14.96 -16.99 6.14
CA GLN A 378 -13.66 -17.07 5.48
C GLN A 378 -13.70 -17.90 4.19
N ASP A 379 -14.54 -18.93 4.11
CA ASP A 379 -14.67 -19.73 2.89
C ASP A 379 -15.42 -18.98 1.79
N ASP A 380 -16.44 -18.16 2.14
CA ASP A 380 -17.08 -17.24 1.19
C ASP A 380 -16.08 -16.22 0.65
N TYR A 381 -15.22 -15.69 1.51
CA TYR A 381 -14.15 -14.77 1.11
C TYR A 381 -13.12 -15.42 0.18
N LYS A 382 -12.67 -16.63 0.49
CA LYS A 382 -11.77 -17.40 -0.41
C LYS A 382 -12.43 -17.65 -1.76
N ALA A 383 -13.71 -17.99 -1.80
CA ALA A 383 -14.46 -18.16 -3.04
C ALA A 383 -14.55 -16.85 -3.84
N LEU A 384 -14.75 -15.72 -3.17
CA LEU A 384 -14.75 -14.40 -3.78
C LEU A 384 -13.38 -14.06 -4.42
N VAL A 385 -12.30 -14.26 -3.67
CA VAL A 385 -10.92 -14.04 -4.15
C VAL A 385 -10.62 -14.94 -5.34
N LYS A 386 -11.01 -16.21 -5.25
CA LYS A 386 -10.84 -17.15 -6.36
C LYS A 386 -11.58 -16.70 -7.61
N ALA A 387 -12.81 -16.24 -7.49
CA ALA A 387 -13.58 -15.73 -8.62
C ALA A 387 -12.92 -14.50 -9.29
N MET A 388 -12.32 -13.61 -8.49
CA MET A 388 -11.54 -12.48 -9.00
C MET A 388 -10.25 -12.94 -9.69
N PHE A 389 -9.51 -13.87 -9.07
CA PHE A 389 -8.27 -14.41 -9.62
C PHE A 389 -8.51 -15.12 -10.96
N ASP A 390 -9.54 -15.96 -11.02
CA ASP A 390 -9.95 -16.68 -12.25
C ASP A 390 -10.64 -15.75 -13.27
N LYS A 391 -10.82 -14.45 -12.95
CA LYS A 391 -11.48 -13.43 -13.78
C LYS A 391 -12.93 -13.77 -14.16
N THR A 392 -13.59 -14.61 -13.37
CA THR A 392 -15.04 -14.85 -13.47
C THR A 392 -15.84 -13.74 -12.82
N LEU A 393 -15.22 -13.01 -11.89
CA LEU A 393 -15.66 -11.74 -11.34
C LEU A 393 -14.64 -10.66 -11.69
N THR A 394 -15.10 -9.59 -12.32
CA THR A 394 -14.26 -8.45 -12.67
C THR A 394 -14.74 -7.20 -11.97
N VAL A 395 -13.80 -6.40 -11.46
CA VAL A 395 -14.06 -5.12 -10.83
C VAL A 395 -13.50 -4.02 -11.72
N SER A 396 -14.29 -2.98 -11.98
CA SER A 396 -13.84 -1.86 -12.79
C SER A 396 -12.87 -0.96 -12.01
N ASN A 397 -11.78 -0.57 -12.65
CA ASN A 397 -10.84 0.42 -12.16
C ASN A 397 -10.91 1.75 -12.94
N ASP A 398 -12.02 1.98 -13.64
CA ASP A 398 -12.24 3.17 -14.45
C ASP A 398 -12.50 4.41 -13.57
N THR A 399 -11.46 5.16 -13.29
CA THR A 399 -11.51 6.37 -12.46
C THR A 399 -12.11 7.60 -13.17
N LYS A 400 -12.51 7.47 -14.45
CA LYS A 400 -13.15 8.55 -15.22
C LYS A 400 -14.67 8.65 -14.95
N LYS A 401 -15.25 7.63 -14.34
CA LYS A 401 -16.65 7.59 -13.91
C LYS A 401 -16.84 8.25 -12.55
N ALA A 402 -18.09 8.56 -12.21
CA ALA A 402 -18.43 8.90 -10.82
C ALA A 402 -18.68 7.64 -9.99
N ALA A 403 -18.51 7.72 -8.66
CA ALA A 403 -18.81 6.61 -7.77
C ALA A 403 -20.23 6.05 -7.96
N ALA A 404 -21.20 6.92 -8.15
CA ALA A 404 -22.60 6.57 -8.37
C ALA A 404 -22.87 5.80 -9.68
N ASP A 405 -21.99 5.91 -10.69
CA ASP A 405 -22.15 5.19 -11.97
C ASP A 405 -21.91 3.67 -11.82
N PHE A 406 -21.38 3.24 -10.71
CA PHE A 406 -21.16 1.82 -10.39
C PHE A 406 -22.30 1.20 -9.58
N ALA A 407 -23.26 2.00 -9.13
CA ALA A 407 -24.41 1.53 -8.36
C ALA A 407 -25.57 1.15 -9.31
N THR A 408 -26.09 -0.07 -9.17
CA THR A 408 -27.21 -0.58 -9.96
C THR A 408 -28.45 -0.85 -9.10
N VAL A 409 -28.27 -1.27 -7.84
CA VAL A 409 -29.34 -1.58 -6.89
C VAL A 409 -29.25 -0.77 -5.59
N ILE A 410 -28.07 -0.21 -5.28
CA ILE A 410 -27.85 0.65 -4.11
C ILE A 410 -27.96 2.13 -4.45
N THR A 411 -28.02 2.98 -3.43
CA THR A 411 -27.96 4.45 -3.61
C THR A 411 -26.61 4.97 -3.13
N VAL A 412 -25.93 5.76 -3.96
CA VAL A 412 -24.71 6.48 -3.60
C VAL A 412 -25.00 7.97 -3.50
N GLU A 413 -24.71 8.56 -2.34
CA GLU A 413 -24.82 9.99 -2.09
C GLU A 413 -23.43 10.62 -2.10
N ASP A 414 -22.97 11.01 -3.31
CA ASP A 414 -21.66 11.65 -3.49
C ASP A 414 -21.75 13.12 -3.05
N GLN A 415 -20.99 13.46 -2.01
CA GLN A 415 -20.94 14.80 -1.41
C GLN A 415 -19.68 15.58 -1.84
N GLY A 416 -18.90 15.02 -2.76
CA GLY A 416 -17.67 15.63 -3.28
C GLY A 416 -16.57 15.70 -2.23
N GLN A 417 -16.12 16.92 -1.91
CA GLN A 417 -15.05 17.16 -0.93
C GLN A 417 -15.54 18.06 0.19
N ILE A 418 -15.14 17.75 1.42
CA ILE A 418 -15.38 18.59 2.62
C ILE A 418 -14.65 19.94 2.41
N LYS A 419 -15.36 21.03 2.67
CA LYS A 419 -14.88 22.40 2.45
C LYS A 419 -14.39 23.02 3.73
#